data_e936f14d33cdab69a1a444464e0433c3
#
_entry.id   e936f14d33cdab69a1a444464e0433c3
#
_cell.length_a   1.000
_cell.length_b   1.000
_cell.length_c   1.000
_cell.angle_alpha   90.00
_cell.angle_beta   90.00
_cell.angle_gamma   90.00
#
_symmetry.space_group_name_H-M   'P 1'
#
loop_
_entity.id
_entity.type
_entity.pdbx_description
1 polymer ?
#
loop_
_entity_poly.entity_id
_entity_poly.type
_entity_poly.pdbx_seq_one_letter_code
_entity_poly.pdbx_strand_id
1 'polypeptide(L)'
;MAKAAAALPKNTALTDWDRDAALTTARLLLEIKAINFRPEEPYIFTSGWASPVYIDCRRIISFPRARAKICELGVEKINRHIGFETIEVVVGGETAGIPFAAWIAERMLAPMAYVRKKPKGFGRNALIEGDVPEGKRTLLVEDLTTDGQSKIRFCQALRDAGAIVNHTFVVFFYGVFPGAFETLARMDIALHHLCTWWEVLEVCSDRPYFSEAALAEVRRFLEDPVGWSAAHGGVASAEEAMQRRATAQG
;
A
#
# COMPACT_ATOMS: atom_id res chain seq x y z
N MET A 1 32.37 8.53 0.19
CA MET A 1 31.68 8.27 -1.10
C MET A 1 30.30 7.73 -0.80
N ALA A 2 29.28 8.59 -0.79
CA ALA A 2 27.91 8.20 -0.56
C ALA A 2 27.41 7.43 -1.79
N LYS A 3 27.05 6.14 -1.60
CA LYS A 3 26.31 5.40 -2.60
C LYS A 3 24.95 6.08 -2.78
N ALA A 4 24.70 6.60 -3.99
CA ALA A 4 23.41 7.10 -4.39
C ALA A 4 22.34 6.07 -4.01
N ALA A 5 21.29 6.52 -3.30
CA ALA A 5 20.11 5.72 -3.03
C ALA A 5 19.61 5.20 -4.39
N ALA A 6 19.52 3.88 -4.50
CA ALA A 6 19.01 3.28 -5.72
C ALA A 6 17.56 3.78 -5.90
N ALA A 7 17.36 4.60 -6.91
CA ALA A 7 16.02 4.94 -7.38
C ALA A 7 15.28 3.62 -7.58
N LEU A 8 14.01 3.57 -7.16
CA LEU A 8 13.11 2.46 -7.47
C LEU A 8 13.36 2.02 -8.92
N PRO A 9 13.43 0.72 -9.20
CA PRO A 9 13.60 0.29 -10.58
C PRO A 9 12.50 0.96 -11.39
N LYS A 10 12.91 1.86 -12.30
CA LYS A 10 12.01 2.47 -13.27
C LYS A 10 11.37 1.29 -13.98
N ASN A 11 10.15 0.96 -13.52
CA ASN A 11 9.18 0.12 -14.19
C ASN A 11 9.79 -1.14 -14.85
N THR A 12 9.79 -2.28 -14.16
CA THR A 12 9.59 -3.54 -14.90
C THR A 12 8.37 -3.28 -15.77
N ALA A 13 8.54 -3.35 -17.09
CA ALA A 13 7.56 -2.86 -18.06
C ALA A 13 6.16 -3.30 -17.66
N LEU A 14 5.34 -2.35 -17.18
CA LEU A 14 3.93 -2.59 -16.89
C LEU A 14 3.32 -3.09 -18.19
N THR A 15 2.51 -4.13 -18.12
CA THR A 15 1.69 -4.49 -19.27
C THR A 15 0.72 -3.35 -19.58
N ASP A 16 0.21 -3.27 -20.80
CA ASP A 16 -0.80 -2.27 -21.16
C ASP A 16 -2.00 -2.30 -20.21
N TRP A 17 -2.39 -3.50 -19.77
CA TRP A 17 -3.44 -3.68 -18.79
C TRP A 17 -3.07 -3.09 -17.42
N ASP A 18 -1.86 -3.34 -16.91
CA ASP A 18 -1.40 -2.81 -15.62
C ASP A 18 -1.41 -1.28 -15.62
N ARG A 19 -0.97 -0.67 -16.73
CA ARG A 19 -0.99 0.76 -16.91
C ARG A 19 -2.42 1.32 -16.92
N ASP A 20 -3.32 0.71 -17.67
CA ASP A 20 -4.73 1.10 -17.75
C ASP A 20 -5.43 0.98 -16.38
N ALA A 21 -5.18 -0.11 -15.66
CA ALA A 21 -5.70 -0.32 -14.33
C ALA A 21 -5.18 0.74 -13.34
N ALA A 22 -3.91 1.09 -13.41
CA ALA A 22 -3.29 2.10 -12.56
C ALA A 22 -3.84 3.50 -12.83
N LEU A 23 -3.93 3.91 -14.10
CA LEU A 23 -4.51 5.21 -14.49
C LEU A 23 -6.00 5.30 -14.14
N THR A 24 -6.75 4.21 -14.32
CA THR A 24 -8.16 4.14 -13.91
C THR A 24 -8.31 4.29 -12.41
N THR A 25 -7.47 3.61 -11.63
CA THR A 25 -7.45 3.73 -10.17
C THR A 25 -7.10 5.14 -9.73
N ALA A 26 -6.09 5.78 -10.33
CA ALA A 26 -5.72 7.17 -10.06
C ALA A 26 -6.87 8.14 -10.31
N ARG A 27 -7.59 8.02 -11.45
CA ARG A 27 -8.78 8.84 -11.76
C ARG A 27 -9.86 8.68 -10.72
N LEU A 28 -10.20 7.45 -10.33
CA LEU A 28 -11.22 7.18 -9.31
C LEU A 28 -10.84 7.78 -7.96
N LEU A 29 -9.57 7.66 -7.53
CA LEU A 29 -9.08 8.24 -6.28
C LEU A 29 -9.17 9.78 -6.28
N LEU A 30 -8.88 10.42 -7.41
CA LEU A 30 -9.03 11.88 -7.59
C LEU A 30 -10.51 12.30 -7.56
N GLU A 31 -11.38 11.61 -8.30
CA GLU A 31 -12.83 11.89 -8.35
C GLU A 31 -13.50 11.81 -6.98
N ILE A 32 -13.14 10.83 -6.16
CA ILE A 32 -13.67 10.70 -4.80
C ILE A 32 -12.95 11.59 -3.78
N LYS A 33 -12.02 12.43 -4.23
CA LYS A 33 -11.20 13.32 -3.39
C LYS A 33 -10.44 12.57 -2.27
N ALA A 34 -9.92 11.39 -2.59
CA ALA A 34 -9.08 10.62 -1.69
C ALA A 34 -7.64 11.16 -1.64
N ILE A 35 -7.24 11.98 -2.62
CA ILE A 35 -5.90 12.52 -2.80
C ILE A 35 -5.89 14.00 -2.43
N ASN A 36 -4.87 14.39 -1.66
CA ASN A 36 -4.67 15.74 -1.20
C ASN A 36 -3.22 16.17 -1.47
N PHE A 37 -3.04 17.38 -2.04
CA PHE A 37 -1.76 18.02 -2.25
C PHE A 37 -1.67 19.26 -1.36
N ARG A 38 -0.63 19.36 -0.53
CA ARG A 38 -0.36 20.46 0.40
C ARG A 38 1.14 20.77 0.42
N PRO A 39 1.73 21.28 -0.68
CA PRO A 39 3.17 21.54 -0.74
C PRO A 39 3.61 22.66 0.20
N GLU A 40 2.75 23.67 0.46
CA GLU A 40 3.06 24.83 1.32
C GLU A 40 2.98 24.48 2.81
N GLU A 41 2.12 23.51 3.18
CA GLU A 41 1.95 22.99 4.55
C GLU A 41 2.06 21.47 4.55
N PRO A 42 3.26 20.91 4.48
CA PRO A 42 3.43 19.46 4.35
C PRO A 42 2.82 18.65 5.48
N TYR A 43 2.41 17.43 5.16
CA TYR A 43 2.05 16.43 6.15
C TYR A 43 3.31 15.89 6.81
N ILE A 44 3.35 15.87 8.14
CA ILE A 44 4.39 15.17 8.89
C ILE A 44 3.82 13.83 9.34
N PHE A 45 4.36 12.73 8.81
CA PHE A 45 3.92 11.40 9.19
C PHE A 45 4.45 10.98 10.57
N THR A 46 3.83 9.99 11.19
CA THR A 46 4.30 9.43 12.47
C THR A 46 5.73 8.89 12.40
N SER A 47 6.21 8.53 11.21
CA SER A 47 7.60 8.17 10.93
C SER A 47 8.55 9.37 10.90
N GLY A 48 8.02 10.60 10.93
CA GLY A 48 8.78 11.83 10.83
C GLY A 48 9.02 12.31 9.39
N TRP A 49 8.68 11.55 8.36
CA TRP A 49 8.76 12.02 6.98
C TRP A 49 7.81 13.18 6.72
N ALA A 50 8.31 14.25 6.09
CA ALA A 50 7.48 15.29 5.50
C ALA A 50 7.06 14.89 4.09
N SER A 51 5.81 15.18 3.72
CA SER A 51 5.26 14.87 2.41
C SER A 51 4.28 15.95 1.94
N PRO A 52 4.37 16.44 0.69
CA PRO A 52 3.40 17.37 0.12
C PRO A 52 2.09 16.68 -0.26
N VAL A 53 2.05 15.36 -0.18
CA VAL A 53 0.92 14.54 -0.64
C VAL A 53 0.42 13.63 0.48
N TYR A 54 -0.90 13.42 0.46
CA TYR A 54 -1.57 12.48 1.36
C TYR A 54 -2.70 11.77 0.62
N ILE A 55 -2.86 10.48 0.89
CA ILE A 55 -3.98 9.69 0.37
C ILE A 55 -4.76 9.05 1.50
N ASP A 56 -6.09 9.14 1.43
CA ASP A 56 -7.03 8.41 2.30
C ASP A 56 -7.81 7.37 1.49
N CYS A 57 -7.24 6.19 1.34
CA CYS A 57 -7.88 5.07 0.65
C CYS A 57 -9.17 4.60 1.33
N ARG A 58 -9.39 4.91 2.62
CA ARG A 58 -10.61 4.56 3.35
C ARG A 58 -11.83 5.28 2.80
N ARG A 59 -11.66 6.40 2.09
CA ARG A 59 -12.75 7.06 1.38
C ARG A 59 -13.43 6.17 0.35
N ILE A 60 -12.69 5.24 -0.27
CA ILE A 60 -13.23 4.26 -1.22
C ILE A 60 -14.42 3.50 -0.65
N ILE A 61 -14.43 3.23 0.66
CA ILE A 61 -15.50 2.50 1.38
C ILE A 61 -16.87 3.16 1.13
N SER A 62 -16.92 4.48 1.12
CA SER A 62 -18.16 5.26 0.99
C SER A 62 -18.61 5.50 -0.46
N PHE A 63 -17.85 5.07 -1.47
CA PHE A 63 -18.13 5.29 -2.89
C PHE A 63 -18.34 3.96 -3.62
N PRO A 64 -19.55 3.36 -3.60
CA PRO A 64 -19.78 1.98 -4.03
C PRO A 64 -19.40 1.72 -5.49
N ARG A 65 -19.58 2.67 -6.41
CA ARG A 65 -19.20 2.49 -7.83
C ARG A 65 -17.67 2.47 -8.01
N ALA A 66 -16.94 3.43 -7.40
CA ALA A 66 -15.49 3.45 -7.42
C ALA A 66 -14.90 2.20 -6.74
N ARG A 67 -15.45 1.85 -5.57
CA ARG A 67 -15.09 0.64 -4.82
C ARG A 67 -15.26 -0.63 -5.65
N ALA A 68 -16.43 -0.79 -6.31
CA ALA A 68 -16.71 -1.95 -7.15
C ALA A 68 -15.66 -2.11 -8.25
N LYS A 69 -15.31 -1.00 -8.95
CA LYS A 69 -14.32 -1.01 -10.02
C LYS A 69 -12.89 -1.28 -9.49
N ILE A 70 -12.50 -0.65 -8.38
CA ILE A 70 -11.19 -0.88 -7.77
C ILE A 70 -11.04 -2.34 -7.31
N CYS A 71 -12.06 -2.93 -6.71
CA CYS A 71 -12.02 -4.34 -6.31
C CYS A 71 -12.00 -5.30 -7.51
N GLU A 72 -12.71 -4.97 -8.59
CA GLU A 72 -12.64 -5.71 -9.86
C GLU A 72 -11.21 -5.71 -10.42
N LEU A 73 -10.59 -4.52 -10.54
CA LEU A 73 -9.21 -4.39 -11.00
C LEU A 73 -8.23 -5.12 -10.05
N GLY A 74 -8.49 -5.09 -8.74
CA GLY A 74 -7.69 -5.83 -7.75
C GLY A 74 -7.73 -7.33 -7.97
N VAL A 75 -8.91 -7.91 -8.16
CA VAL A 75 -9.06 -9.35 -8.46
C VAL A 75 -8.39 -9.71 -9.77
N GLU A 76 -8.57 -8.89 -10.81
CA GLU A 76 -7.93 -9.14 -12.10
C GLU A 76 -6.39 -9.08 -11.99
N LYS A 77 -5.84 -8.12 -11.23
CA LYS A 77 -4.41 -8.03 -10.91
C LYS A 77 -3.90 -9.31 -10.23
N ILE A 78 -4.62 -9.80 -9.23
CA ILE A 78 -4.29 -11.03 -8.51
C ILE A 78 -4.28 -12.22 -9.47
N ASN A 79 -5.32 -12.38 -10.28
CA ASN A 79 -5.44 -13.48 -11.22
C ASN A 79 -4.34 -13.48 -12.29
N ARG A 80 -3.96 -12.31 -12.81
CA ARG A 80 -2.92 -12.17 -13.84
C ARG A 80 -1.51 -12.43 -13.31
N HIS A 81 -1.20 -11.97 -12.09
CA HIS A 81 0.16 -11.98 -11.55
C HIS A 81 0.43 -13.10 -10.55
N ILE A 82 -0.62 -13.70 -9.98
CA ILE A 82 -0.49 -14.78 -9.00
C ILE A 82 -1.12 -16.07 -9.56
N GLY A 83 -2.29 -15.95 -10.20
CA GLY A 83 -3.04 -17.08 -10.78
C GLY A 83 -4.37 -17.33 -10.08
N PHE A 84 -5.35 -17.85 -10.82
CA PHE A 84 -6.74 -18.03 -10.40
C PHE A 84 -6.90 -18.94 -9.18
N GLU A 85 -6.20 -20.08 -9.14
CA GLU A 85 -6.33 -21.10 -8.10
C GLU A 85 -5.16 -21.07 -7.10
N THR A 86 -4.32 -20.03 -7.17
CA THR A 86 -3.14 -19.97 -6.31
C THR A 86 -3.49 -19.55 -4.90
N ILE A 87 -4.45 -18.64 -4.73
CA ILE A 87 -4.87 -18.13 -3.42
C ILE A 87 -6.07 -18.94 -2.92
N GLU A 88 -5.93 -19.48 -1.71
CA GLU A 88 -6.97 -20.32 -1.07
C GLU A 88 -7.70 -19.58 0.05
N VAL A 89 -7.08 -18.52 0.64
CA VAL A 89 -7.69 -17.68 1.67
C VAL A 89 -7.29 -16.24 1.46
N VAL A 90 -8.23 -15.31 1.61
CA VAL A 90 -7.98 -13.87 1.57
C VAL A 90 -8.06 -13.31 2.98
N VAL A 91 -7.04 -12.57 3.42
CA VAL A 91 -6.97 -12.06 4.79
C VAL A 91 -6.79 -10.55 4.78
N GLY A 92 -7.65 -9.83 5.51
CA GLY A 92 -7.54 -8.38 5.69
C GLY A 92 -6.65 -8.00 6.87
N GLY A 93 -5.81 -6.97 6.71
CA GLY A 93 -5.13 -6.36 7.85
C GLY A 93 -6.04 -5.36 8.58
N GLU A 94 -6.09 -5.42 9.91
CA GLU A 94 -6.85 -4.46 10.72
C GLU A 94 -6.26 -3.06 10.59
N THR A 95 -7.03 -2.02 10.25
CA THR A 95 -8.50 -1.93 10.18
C THR A 95 -8.97 -1.79 8.73
N ALA A 96 -8.25 -1.03 7.91
CA ALA A 96 -8.70 -0.64 6.57
C ALA A 96 -8.66 -1.81 5.57
N GLY A 97 -7.79 -2.79 5.75
CA GLY A 97 -7.72 -3.97 4.90
C GLY A 97 -8.93 -4.89 5.01
N ILE A 98 -9.65 -4.89 6.13
CA ILE A 98 -10.79 -5.78 6.36
C ILE A 98 -11.88 -5.64 5.28
N PRO A 99 -12.42 -4.44 5.01
CA PRO A 99 -13.45 -4.30 3.98
C PRO A 99 -12.94 -4.65 2.57
N PHE A 100 -11.70 -4.29 2.23
CA PHE A 100 -11.14 -4.64 0.93
C PHE A 100 -10.97 -6.15 0.77
N ALA A 101 -10.48 -6.84 1.81
CA ALA A 101 -10.37 -8.29 1.80
C ALA A 101 -11.75 -8.96 1.63
N ALA A 102 -12.79 -8.47 2.31
CA ALA A 102 -14.15 -9.00 2.18
C ALA A 102 -14.67 -8.88 0.73
N TRP A 103 -14.51 -7.71 0.09
CA TRP A 103 -14.99 -7.51 -1.29
C TRP A 103 -14.16 -8.26 -2.33
N ILE A 104 -12.87 -8.45 -2.09
CA ILE A 104 -11.99 -9.25 -2.95
C ILE A 104 -12.31 -10.74 -2.78
N ALA A 105 -12.42 -11.23 -1.55
CA ALA A 105 -12.76 -12.62 -1.24
C ALA A 105 -14.10 -13.04 -1.86
N GLU A 106 -15.13 -12.18 -1.73
CA GLU A 106 -16.44 -12.41 -2.35
C GLU A 106 -16.34 -12.60 -3.88
N ARG A 107 -15.57 -11.75 -4.57
CA ARG A 107 -15.38 -11.85 -6.02
C ARG A 107 -14.53 -13.03 -6.46
N MET A 108 -13.58 -13.44 -5.61
CA MET A 108 -12.75 -14.62 -5.85
C MET A 108 -13.43 -15.92 -5.43
N LEU A 109 -14.61 -15.85 -4.77
CA LEU A 109 -15.29 -16.98 -4.14
C LEU A 109 -14.37 -17.74 -3.17
N ALA A 110 -13.53 -16.99 -2.45
CA ALA A 110 -12.54 -17.51 -1.50
C ALA A 110 -12.96 -17.26 -0.05
N PRO A 111 -12.58 -18.14 0.90
CA PRO A 111 -12.73 -17.86 2.33
C PRO A 111 -12.04 -16.56 2.74
N MET A 112 -12.61 -15.87 3.73
CA MET A 112 -12.10 -14.59 4.24
C MET A 112 -11.84 -14.68 5.76
N ALA A 113 -10.72 -14.12 6.19
CA ALA A 113 -10.35 -13.88 7.58
C ALA A 113 -9.72 -12.49 7.73
N TYR A 114 -9.39 -12.07 8.96
CA TYR A 114 -8.58 -10.86 9.15
C TYR A 114 -7.59 -10.99 10.31
N VAL A 115 -6.50 -10.23 10.22
CA VAL A 115 -5.44 -10.15 11.24
C VAL A 115 -5.58 -8.86 12.02
N ARG A 116 -5.56 -8.98 13.35
CA ARG A 116 -5.65 -7.87 14.31
C ARG A 116 -4.28 -7.23 14.55
N LYS A 117 -4.28 -5.97 14.94
CA LYS A 117 -3.09 -5.25 15.42
C LYS A 117 -2.64 -5.68 16.81
N LYS A 118 -3.61 -6.10 17.64
CA LYS A 118 -3.39 -6.55 19.02
C LYS A 118 -4.09 -7.87 19.25
N PRO A 119 -3.46 -8.80 19.99
CA PRO A 119 -4.07 -10.10 20.28
C PRO A 119 -5.33 -9.96 21.14
N LYS A 120 -6.28 -10.86 20.90
CA LYS A 120 -7.48 -11.03 21.73
C LYS A 120 -7.36 -12.37 22.47
N GLY A 121 -7.07 -12.30 23.78
CA GLY A 121 -6.87 -13.51 24.58
C GLY A 121 -5.50 -14.14 24.37
N PHE A 122 -5.44 -15.47 24.54
CA PHE A 122 -4.22 -16.27 24.50
C PHE A 122 -4.33 -17.35 23.41
N GLY A 123 -3.19 -17.78 22.85
CA GLY A 123 -3.11 -18.90 21.92
C GLY A 123 -2.51 -18.54 20.57
N ARG A 124 -2.24 -19.58 19.75
CA ARG A 124 -1.57 -19.48 18.44
C ARG A 124 -2.28 -18.54 17.46
N ASN A 125 -3.61 -18.45 17.52
CA ASN A 125 -4.45 -17.64 16.62
C ASN A 125 -5.02 -16.39 17.29
N ALA A 126 -4.43 -15.89 18.41
CA ALA A 126 -4.96 -14.74 19.13
C ALA A 126 -5.03 -13.44 18.30
N LEU A 127 -4.31 -13.38 17.17
CA LEU A 127 -4.33 -12.26 16.23
C LEU A 127 -5.26 -12.49 15.03
N ILE A 128 -5.82 -13.69 14.81
CA ILE A 128 -6.60 -14.03 13.62
C ILE A 128 -8.07 -14.20 14.02
N GLU A 129 -8.95 -13.56 13.28
CA GLU A 129 -10.38 -13.74 13.34
C GLU A 129 -10.86 -14.38 12.03
N GLY A 130 -11.67 -15.43 12.15
CA GLY A 130 -12.02 -16.33 11.06
C GLY A 130 -11.14 -17.58 11.06
N ASP A 131 -11.22 -18.38 10.01
CA ASP A 131 -10.48 -19.63 9.88
C ASP A 131 -9.41 -19.53 8.79
N VAL A 132 -8.16 -19.79 9.16
CA VAL A 132 -7.02 -19.88 8.25
C VAL A 132 -6.34 -21.23 8.52
N PRO A 133 -6.75 -22.29 7.81
CA PRO A 133 -6.18 -23.62 8.02
C PRO A 133 -4.67 -23.66 7.71
N GLU A 134 -3.95 -24.51 8.44
CA GLU A 134 -2.52 -24.71 8.24
C GLU A 134 -2.20 -25.17 6.81
N GLY A 135 -1.13 -24.65 6.23
CA GLY A 135 -0.68 -24.96 4.86
C GLY A 135 -1.44 -24.24 3.76
N LYS A 136 -2.47 -23.42 4.08
CA LYS A 136 -3.21 -22.68 3.04
C LYS A 136 -2.43 -21.48 2.50
N ARG A 137 -2.43 -21.36 1.17
CA ARG A 137 -1.84 -20.21 0.45
C ARG A 137 -2.75 -19.00 0.63
N THR A 138 -2.23 -18.02 1.36
CA THR A 138 -2.99 -16.89 1.89
C THR A 138 -2.50 -15.58 1.28
N LEU A 139 -3.44 -14.75 0.82
CA LEU A 139 -3.20 -13.38 0.35
C LEU A 139 -3.51 -12.39 1.47
N LEU A 140 -2.54 -11.58 1.86
CA LEU A 140 -2.81 -10.42 2.71
C LEU A 140 -3.29 -9.24 1.86
N VAL A 141 -4.42 -8.64 2.25
CA VAL A 141 -5.03 -7.48 1.58
C VAL A 141 -5.06 -6.28 2.52
N GLU A 142 -4.66 -5.13 2.01
CA GLU A 142 -4.72 -3.84 2.70
C GLU A 142 -5.16 -2.73 1.74
N ASP A 143 -5.47 -1.55 2.28
CA ASP A 143 -5.83 -0.38 1.49
C ASP A 143 -4.61 0.28 0.84
N LEU A 144 -3.54 0.49 1.61
CA LEU A 144 -2.29 1.08 1.13
C LEU A 144 -1.07 0.55 1.89
N THR A 145 0.10 0.79 1.31
CA THR A 145 1.38 0.66 2.04
C THR A 145 2.32 1.81 1.72
N THR A 146 3.09 2.24 2.71
CA THR A 146 4.20 3.20 2.56
C THR A 146 5.54 2.48 2.55
N ASP A 147 5.89 1.80 3.64
CA ASP A 147 7.18 1.15 3.89
C ASP A 147 7.09 -0.36 4.15
N GLY A 148 5.89 -0.93 4.09
CA GLY A 148 5.68 -2.38 4.25
C GLY A 148 5.72 -2.92 5.69
N GLN A 149 6.09 -2.14 6.72
CA GLN A 149 6.31 -2.64 8.08
C GLN A 149 5.07 -3.30 8.71
N SER A 150 3.88 -2.72 8.51
CA SER A 150 2.64 -3.33 9.00
C SER A 150 2.34 -4.66 8.31
N LYS A 151 2.66 -4.77 7.00
CA LYS A 151 2.47 -5.98 6.21
C LYS A 151 3.34 -7.12 6.71
N ILE A 152 4.58 -6.84 7.07
CA ILE A 152 5.49 -7.83 7.67
C ILE A 152 4.91 -8.41 8.94
N ARG A 153 4.43 -7.57 9.86
CA ARG A 153 3.84 -8.06 11.12
C ARG A 153 2.62 -8.93 10.88
N PHE A 154 1.74 -8.54 9.96
CA PHE A 154 0.55 -9.32 9.62
C PHE A 154 0.91 -10.63 8.93
N CYS A 155 1.85 -10.60 7.96
CA CYS A 155 2.32 -11.82 7.29
C CYS A 155 3.01 -12.77 8.29
N GLN A 156 3.79 -12.24 9.23
CA GLN A 156 4.42 -13.07 10.26
C GLN A 156 3.39 -13.74 11.16
N ALA A 157 2.38 -13.01 11.62
CA ALA A 157 1.31 -13.57 12.44
C ALA A 157 0.55 -14.70 11.72
N LEU A 158 0.32 -14.56 10.40
CA LEU A 158 -0.30 -15.59 9.58
C LEU A 158 0.63 -16.81 9.41
N ARG A 159 1.91 -16.60 9.19
CA ARG A 159 2.91 -17.68 9.10
C ARG A 159 3.06 -18.43 10.42
N ASP A 160 3.05 -17.72 11.54
CA ASP A 160 3.10 -18.31 12.89
C ASP A 160 1.87 -19.20 13.16
N ALA A 161 0.73 -18.86 12.54
CA ALA A 161 -0.48 -19.68 12.54
C ALA A 161 -0.44 -20.87 11.56
N GLY A 162 0.62 -20.98 10.73
CA GLY A 162 0.84 -22.06 9.79
C GLY A 162 0.41 -21.78 8.35
N ALA A 163 -0.02 -20.55 8.03
CA ALA A 163 -0.36 -20.17 6.67
C ALA A 163 0.88 -19.98 5.78
N ILE A 164 0.74 -20.21 4.48
CA ILE A 164 1.74 -19.88 3.46
C ILE A 164 1.40 -18.50 2.92
N VAL A 165 2.24 -17.50 3.21
CA VAL A 165 2.01 -16.10 2.82
C VAL A 165 3.20 -15.58 2.02
N ASN A 166 3.05 -15.53 0.69
CA ASN A 166 4.08 -15.04 -0.24
C ASN A 166 3.62 -13.83 -1.03
N HIS A 167 2.36 -13.41 -0.87
CA HIS A 167 1.77 -12.31 -1.62
C HIS A 167 1.00 -11.36 -0.71
N THR A 168 1.13 -10.06 -0.97
CA THR A 168 0.27 -9.02 -0.41
C THR A 168 -0.26 -8.13 -1.52
N PHE A 169 -1.52 -7.71 -1.39
CA PHE A 169 -2.17 -6.79 -2.31
C PHE A 169 -2.57 -5.51 -1.59
N VAL A 170 -2.33 -4.38 -2.24
CA VAL A 170 -2.80 -3.05 -1.79
C VAL A 170 -3.43 -2.30 -2.96
N VAL A 171 -4.41 -1.44 -2.69
CA VAL A 171 -4.95 -0.54 -3.71
C VAL A 171 -3.90 0.50 -4.12
N PHE A 172 -3.21 1.07 -3.13
CA PHE A 172 -2.23 2.12 -3.36
C PHE A 172 -0.88 1.81 -2.72
N PHE A 173 0.18 1.92 -3.50
CA PHE A 173 1.54 1.85 -3.01
C PHE A 173 2.17 3.25 -3.00
N TYR A 174 2.54 3.72 -1.83
CA TYR A 174 3.14 5.04 -1.69
C TYR A 174 4.47 5.15 -2.45
N GLY A 175 5.35 4.16 -2.27
CA GLY A 175 6.47 3.82 -3.15
C GLY A 175 7.56 4.89 -3.35
N VAL A 176 7.62 5.93 -2.52
CA VAL A 176 8.59 7.02 -2.67
C VAL A 176 9.74 6.93 -1.67
N PHE A 177 9.48 6.47 -0.46
CA PHE A 177 10.52 6.32 0.55
C PHE A 177 11.28 5.00 0.36
N PRO A 178 12.62 4.99 0.58
CA PRO A 178 13.44 3.81 0.35
C PRO A 178 13.10 2.66 1.30
N GLY A 179 13.33 1.43 0.85
CA GLY A 179 13.34 0.23 1.68
C GLY A 179 12.06 -0.60 1.71
N ALA A 180 10.94 -0.16 1.11
CA ALA A 180 9.67 -0.90 1.16
C ALA A 180 9.75 -2.24 0.42
N PHE A 181 10.23 -2.24 -0.81
CA PHE A 181 10.37 -3.47 -1.61
C PHE A 181 11.41 -4.42 -1.03
N GLU A 182 12.58 -3.89 -0.65
CA GLU A 182 13.66 -4.67 -0.06
C GLU A 182 13.22 -5.32 1.26
N THR A 183 12.41 -4.61 2.02
CA THR A 183 11.90 -5.10 3.30
C THR A 183 10.93 -6.26 3.11
N LEU A 184 10.01 -6.17 2.15
CA LEU A 184 9.08 -7.25 1.80
C LEU A 184 9.79 -8.41 1.09
N ALA A 185 10.72 -8.12 0.18
CA ALA A 185 11.49 -9.13 -0.54
C ALA A 185 12.35 -10.00 0.39
N ARG A 186 12.95 -9.43 1.45
CA ARG A 186 13.69 -10.21 2.47
C ARG A 186 12.81 -11.20 3.22
N MET A 187 11.50 -11.00 3.19
CA MET A 187 10.52 -11.89 3.80
C MET A 187 9.85 -12.81 2.76
N ASP A 188 10.36 -12.88 1.53
CA ASP A 188 9.74 -13.60 0.41
C ASP A 188 8.26 -13.22 0.21
N ILE A 189 7.95 -11.92 0.30
CA ILE A 189 6.61 -11.37 0.09
C ILE A 189 6.63 -10.50 -1.16
N ALA A 190 5.89 -10.91 -2.18
CA ALA A 190 5.64 -10.11 -3.37
C ALA A 190 4.52 -9.10 -3.11
N LEU A 191 4.79 -7.81 -3.37
CA LEU A 191 3.82 -6.73 -3.28
C LEU A 191 3.12 -6.51 -4.63
N HIS A 192 1.81 -6.64 -4.64
CA HIS A 192 0.94 -6.30 -5.75
C HIS A 192 0.15 -5.03 -5.42
N HIS A 193 0.14 -4.07 -6.34
CA HIS A 193 -0.57 -2.80 -6.15
C HIS A 193 -1.25 -2.38 -7.45
N LEU A 194 -2.29 -1.55 -7.34
CA LEU A 194 -2.94 -0.98 -8.51
C LEU A 194 -2.31 0.34 -8.95
N CYS A 195 -2.01 1.24 -8.02
CA CYS A 195 -1.64 2.61 -8.32
C CYS A 195 -0.52 3.11 -7.40
N THR A 196 0.29 4.03 -7.90
CA THR A 196 1.31 4.79 -7.17
C THR A 196 1.11 6.30 -7.37
N TRP A 197 1.98 7.11 -6.78
CA TRP A 197 1.97 8.57 -6.99
C TRP A 197 2.34 8.99 -8.41
N TRP A 198 3.05 8.16 -9.16
CA TRP A 198 3.44 8.48 -10.53
C TRP A 198 2.24 8.51 -11.47
N GLU A 199 1.33 7.54 -11.38
CA GLU A 199 0.10 7.52 -12.18
C GLU A 199 -0.87 8.62 -11.74
N VAL A 200 -0.90 8.96 -10.44
CA VAL A 200 -1.67 10.12 -9.96
C VAL A 200 -1.14 11.41 -10.58
N LEU A 201 0.18 11.63 -10.56
CA LEU A 201 0.81 12.82 -11.15
C LEU A 201 0.55 12.89 -12.65
N GLU A 202 0.61 11.75 -13.37
CA GLU A 202 0.30 11.68 -14.79
C GLU A 202 -1.14 12.13 -15.08
N VAL A 203 -2.13 11.57 -14.37
CA VAL A 203 -3.54 11.95 -14.54
C VAL A 203 -3.79 13.41 -14.19
N CYS A 204 -3.10 13.96 -13.19
CA CYS A 204 -3.20 15.38 -12.83
C CYS A 204 -2.59 16.30 -13.87
N SER A 205 -1.61 15.85 -14.64
CA SER A 205 -1.02 16.63 -15.73
C SER A 205 -1.97 16.78 -16.94
N ASP A 206 -2.89 15.82 -17.12
CA ASP A 206 -3.88 15.84 -18.21
C ASP A 206 -5.16 16.61 -17.83
N ARG A 207 -5.39 16.89 -16.55
CA ARG A 207 -6.61 17.54 -16.06
C ARG A 207 -6.30 18.50 -14.90
N PRO A 208 -6.99 19.65 -14.80
CA PRO A 208 -6.70 20.69 -13.81
C PRO A 208 -7.24 20.37 -12.41
N TYR A 209 -6.82 19.23 -11.82
CA TYR A 209 -7.16 18.91 -10.44
C TYR A 209 -6.41 19.80 -9.43
N PHE A 210 -5.18 20.21 -9.79
CA PHE A 210 -4.30 21.02 -8.95
C PHE A 210 -3.57 22.04 -9.81
N SER A 211 -2.97 23.07 -9.20
CA SER A 211 -2.16 24.07 -9.91
C SER A 211 -0.86 23.46 -10.44
N GLU A 212 -0.33 24.05 -11.52
CA GLU A 212 0.97 23.63 -12.10
C GLU A 212 2.10 23.73 -11.06
N ALA A 213 2.09 24.76 -10.21
CA ALA A 213 3.07 24.90 -9.13
C ALA A 213 3.01 23.75 -8.13
N ALA A 214 1.80 23.31 -7.74
CA ALA A 214 1.63 22.15 -6.85
C ALA A 214 2.11 20.87 -7.52
N LEU A 215 1.81 20.66 -8.80
CA LEU A 215 2.27 19.49 -9.54
C LEU A 215 3.80 19.45 -9.69
N ALA A 216 4.43 20.61 -9.94
CA ALA A 216 5.89 20.70 -10.00
C ALA A 216 6.54 20.39 -8.66
N GLU A 217 5.94 20.82 -7.55
CA GLU A 217 6.43 20.52 -6.21
C GLU A 217 6.28 19.03 -5.85
N VAL A 218 5.14 18.43 -6.19
CA VAL A 218 4.94 17.00 -6.03
C VAL A 218 5.94 16.19 -6.85
N ARG A 219 6.23 16.60 -8.10
CA ARG A 219 7.25 15.96 -8.92
C ARG A 219 8.63 16.00 -8.26
N ARG A 220 9.06 17.15 -7.74
CA ARG A 220 10.33 17.28 -7.00
C ARG A 220 10.39 16.34 -5.81
N PHE A 221 9.30 16.23 -5.06
CA PHE A 221 9.20 15.29 -3.95
C PHE A 221 9.32 13.83 -4.42
N LEU A 222 8.67 13.44 -5.51
CA LEU A 222 8.74 12.05 -6.01
C LEU A 222 10.14 11.69 -6.53
N GLU A 223 10.90 12.67 -7.04
CA GLU A 223 12.26 12.49 -7.55
C GLU A 223 13.30 12.42 -6.42
N ASP A 224 13.13 13.22 -5.36
CA ASP A 224 14.00 13.24 -4.17
C ASP A 224 13.19 13.37 -2.87
N PRO A 225 12.52 12.32 -2.41
CA PRO A 225 11.65 12.37 -1.24
C PRO A 225 12.41 12.59 0.08
N VAL A 226 13.66 12.15 0.16
CA VAL A 226 14.49 12.30 1.36
C VAL A 226 14.98 13.74 1.48
N GLY A 227 15.58 14.29 0.43
CA GLY A 227 16.01 15.68 0.39
C GLY A 227 14.85 16.66 0.53
N TRP A 228 13.72 16.37 -0.11
CA TRP A 228 12.51 17.18 0.04
C TRP A 228 11.99 17.17 1.49
N SER A 229 11.91 16.00 2.12
CA SER A 229 11.50 15.88 3.53
C SER A 229 12.38 16.68 4.47
N ALA A 230 13.71 16.58 4.32
CA ALA A 230 14.67 17.33 5.11
C ALA A 230 14.50 18.85 4.96
N ALA A 231 14.27 19.33 3.73
CA ALA A 231 14.06 20.75 3.44
C ALA A 231 12.73 21.30 4.00
N HIS A 232 11.77 20.43 4.32
CA HIS A 232 10.43 20.81 4.77
C HIS A 232 10.11 20.35 6.20
N GLY A 233 11.13 20.26 7.06
CA GLY A 233 10.96 19.99 8.50
C GLY A 233 10.72 18.53 8.87
N GLY A 234 10.87 17.62 7.93
CA GLY A 234 10.83 16.17 8.18
C GLY A 234 12.21 15.58 8.47
N VAL A 235 12.26 14.25 8.64
CA VAL A 235 13.51 13.51 8.82
C VAL A 235 14.32 13.49 7.52
N ALA A 236 15.65 13.39 7.68
CA ALA A 236 16.62 13.41 6.59
C ALA A 236 17.18 12.02 6.24
N SER A 237 16.80 10.96 6.99
CA SER A 237 17.27 9.62 6.72
C SER A 237 16.27 8.54 7.16
N ALA A 238 16.45 7.32 6.62
CA ALA A 238 15.66 6.17 7.02
C ALA A 238 15.92 5.76 8.48
N GLU A 239 17.15 5.97 8.96
CA GLU A 239 17.56 5.69 10.34
C GLU A 239 16.81 6.58 11.32
N GLU A 240 16.72 7.88 11.05
CA GLU A 240 15.94 8.83 11.86
C GLU A 240 14.45 8.45 11.87
N ALA A 241 13.89 8.06 10.73
CA ALA A 241 12.52 7.60 10.63
C ALA A 241 12.25 6.35 11.46
N MET A 242 13.18 5.39 11.46
CA MET A 242 13.11 4.18 12.30
C MET A 242 13.17 4.51 13.80
N GLN A 243 14.09 5.39 14.20
CA GLN A 243 14.22 5.82 15.60
C GLN A 243 12.95 6.50 16.12
N ARG A 244 12.37 7.43 15.35
CA ARG A 244 11.11 8.09 15.72
C ARG A 244 9.94 7.12 15.89
N ARG A 245 9.85 6.09 15.04
CA ARG A 245 8.82 5.05 15.18
C ARG A 245 9.00 4.21 16.44
N ALA A 246 10.22 3.82 16.76
CA ALA A 246 10.51 3.05 17.96
C ALA A 246 10.06 3.81 19.21
N THR A 247 10.31 5.13 19.27
CA THR A 247 9.90 6.00 20.38
C THR A 247 8.38 6.22 20.45
N ALA A 248 7.68 6.22 19.31
CA ALA A 248 6.22 6.45 19.27
C ALA A 248 5.39 5.18 19.60
N GLN A 249 6.01 3.99 19.69
CA GLN A 249 5.37 2.71 19.98
C GLN A 249 5.60 2.19 21.41
N GLY A 250 6.48 2.83 22.18
CA GLY A 250 6.74 2.59 23.60
C GLY A 250 5.87 3.50 24.48
#